data_62b17e4c9dc29940f3f10265ffd1a2bd
#
_entry.id   62b17e4c9dc29940f3f10265ffd1a2bd
#
_cell.length_a   1.000
_cell.length_b   1.000
_cell.length_c   1.000
_cell.angle_alpha   90.00
_cell.angle_beta   90.00
_cell.angle_gamma   90.00
#
_symmetry.space_group_name_H-M   'P 1'
#
loop_
_entity.id
_entity.type
_entity.pdbx_description
1 polymer ?
#
loop_
_entity_poly.entity_id
_entity_poly.type
_entity_poly.pdbx_seq_one_letter_code
_entity_poly.pdbx_strand_id
1 'polypeptide(L)'
;MNYQDMIVKNKEWIDGVWEKLDKKLSRTSVKSRDKIPYSTKNGVHDSCTEGVLITNWTNGFWGGLMWLMYAGTKKDCYKLTAERSEELMDTCFTDYVDELHHDVGFMWHILSGANYRLTGNKRARNRNLLAAMTLMSRYNVDGNFIRSWNVTWEKIDNAGWTIIDCMMNIPQLYWASRELGDDRFKKIAVRYADMAMRDHVREDGSVNHIVVHDTEKADTVIETLGGQGYGVGSSWSRGVSWALYGFVLSYLHTKEERYLTTSKKVAKHFIESVEKTGYLPLLDFKAPETPVLYDSTAGAIAACGLIEIAKAVGGEEGEYYLSAALNILKAMEENWCNWEENEDSILQMGSERYARGHHKPIIYGDYFFTEAILKLKGVDFLPW
;
A
#
# COMPACT_ATOMS: atom_id res chain seq x y z
N MET A 1 3.10 -13.46 -26.41
CA MET A 1 4.42 -13.11 -25.76
C MET A 1 4.30 -13.60 -24.31
N ASN A 2 5.28 -14.24 -23.71
CA ASN A 2 5.16 -14.64 -22.30
C ASN A 2 5.65 -13.50 -21.36
N TYR A 3 5.44 -13.65 -20.05
CA TYR A 3 5.86 -12.68 -19.03
C TYR A 3 7.34 -12.28 -19.19
N GLN A 4 8.24 -13.25 -19.37
CA GLN A 4 9.68 -13.00 -19.50
C GLN A 4 10.03 -12.24 -20.78
N ASP A 5 9.38 -12.54 -21.90
CA ASP A 5 9.60 -11.82 -23.16
C ASP A 5 9.23 -10.33 -22.99
N MET A 6 8.15 -10.03 -22.27
CA MET A 6 7.74 -8.66 -22.00
C MET A 6 8.75 -7.93 -21.10
N ILE A 7 9.30 -8.59 -20.10
CA ILE A 7 10.36 -8.02 -19.25
C ILE A 7 11.61 -7.75 -20.08
N VAL A 8 12.04 -8.69 -20.92
CA VAL A 8 13.21 -8.52 -21.81
C VAL A 8 13.01 -7.35 -22.77
N LYS A 9 11.82 -7.22 -23.39
CA LYS A 9 11.49 -6.12 -24.30
C LYS A 9 11.53 -4.74 -23.59
N ASN A 10 11.22 -4.68 -22.31
CA ASN A 10 11.18 -3.43 -21.52
C ASN A 10 12.43 -3.23 -20.66
N LYS A 11 13.44 -4.11 -20.79
CA LYS A 11 14.61 -4.13 -19.90
C LYS A 11 15.36 -2.81 -19.85
N GLU A 12 15.61 -2.19 -20.99
CA GLU A 12 16.32 -0.90 -21.08
C GLU A 12 15.59 0.20 -20.29
N TRP A 13 14.26 0.30 -20.43
CA TRP A 13 13.46 1.25 -19.67
C TRP A 13 13.46 0.93 -18.17
N ILE A 14 13.28 -0.34 -17.79
CA ILE A 14 13.30 -0.78 -16.37
C ILE A 14 14.64 -0.43 -15.72
N ASP A 15 15.75 -0.75 -16.39
CA ASP A 15 17.09 -0.49 -15.89
C ASP A 15 17.38 1.02 -15.80
N GLY A 16 16.96 1.81 -16.79
CA GLY A 16 17.11 3.26 -16.78
C GLY A 16 16.33 3.94 -15.66
N VAL A 17 15.08 3.50 -15.37
CA VAL A 17 14.31 4.01 -14.25
C VAL A 17 14.96 3.60 -12.92
N TRP A 18 15.44 2.36 -12.81
CA TRP A 18 16.14 1.91 -11.61
C TRP A 18 17.40 2.72 -11.31
N GLU A 19 18.18 3.06 -12.33
CA GLU A 19 19.37 3.91 -12.17
C GLU A 19 19.00 5.33 -11.69
N LYS A 20 17.91 5.90 -12.21
CA LYS A 20 17.39 7.20 -11.75
C LYS A 20 16.96 7.13 -10.28
N LEU A 21 16.22 6.05 -9.89
CA LEU A 21 15.84 5.79 -8.50
C LEU A 21 17.06 5.71 -7.60
N ASP A 22 18.05 4.89 -7.94
CA ASP A 22 19.25 4.71 -7.13
C ASP A 22 20.06 5.99 -7.01
N LYS A 23 20.24 6.73 -8.09
CA LYS A 23 20.94 8.04 -8.09
C LYS A 23 20.26 9.02 -7.13
N LYS A 24 18.94 9.16 -7.19
CA LYS A 24 18.18 10.10 -6.36
C LYS A 24 18.11 9.64 -4.91
N LEU A 25 17.71 8.41 -4.67
CA LEU A 25 17.47 7.87 -3.33
C LEU A 25 18.77 7.67 -2.53
N SER A 26 19.91 7.38 -3.17
CA SER A 26 21.19 7.28 -2.44
C SER A 26 21.57 8.61 -1.78
N ARG A 27 21.25 9.73 -2.42
CA ARG A 27 21.46 11.08 -1.87
C ARG A 27 20.42 11.41 -0.79
N THR A 28 19.12 11.22 -1.10
CA THR A 28 18.05 11.58 -0.17
C THR A 28 18.01 10.70 1.05
N SER A 29 18.46 9.43 0.95
CA SER A 29 18.60 8.54 2.11
C SER A 29 19.55 9.12 3.18
N VAL A 30 20.65 9.71 2.77
CA VAL A 30 21.61 10.36 3.71
C VAL A 30 21.04 11.67 4.24
N LYS A 31 20.48 12.50 3.35
CA LYS A 31 19.92 13.82 3.69
C LYS A 31 18.75 13.74 4.67
N SER A 32 17.90 12.71 4.53
CA SER A 32 16.68 12.53 5.31
C SER A 32 16.75 11.37 6.29
N ARG A 33 17.95 10.96 6.73
CA ARG A 33 18.15 9.81 7.62
C ARG A 33 17.42 9.93 8.95
N ASP A 34 17.42 11.11 9.53
CA ASP A 34 16.78 11.40 10.82
C ASP A 34 15.36 11.98 10.67
N LYS A 35 14.75 11.77 9.51
CA LYS A 35 13.38 12.17 9.21
C LYS A 35 12.49 10.97 8.94
N ILE A 36 11.19 11.17 9.12
CA ILE A 36 10.14 10.28 8.59
C ILE A 36 9.22 11.17 7.74
N PRO A 37 9.50 11.29 6.43
CA PRO A 37 8.75 12.18 5.58
C PRO A 37 7.35 11.65 5.27
N TYR A 38 6.39 12.57 5.19
CA TYR A 38 5.10 12.36 4.56
C TYR A 38 5.07 12.90 3.14
N SER A 39 5.67 14.08 2.93
CA SER A 39 5.66 14.82 1.68
C SER A 39 6.92 15.69 1.56
N THR A 40 6.94 16.59 0.58
CA THR A 40 7.97 17.65 0.49
C THR A 40 7.35 19.04 0.63
N LYS A 41 8.14 19.96 1.17
CA LYS A 41 7.84 21.36 1.20
C LYS A 41 8.98 22.11 0.52
N ASN A 42 8.69 22.81 -0.56
CA ASN A 42 9.73 23.47 -1.39
C ASN A 42 10.84 22.49 -1.83
N GLY A 43 10.45 21.28 -2.22
CA GLY A 43 11.37 20.24 -2.68
C GLY A 43 12.15 19.52 -1.58
N VAL A 44 11.91 19.79 -0.31
CA VAL A 44 12.61 19.16 0.81
C VAL A 44 11.65 18.32 1.64
N HIS A 45 12.04 17.10 1.96
CA HIS A 45 11.27 16.21 2.84
C HIS A 45 10.91 16.90 4.16
N ASP A 46 9.63 16.87 4.52
CA ASP A 46 9.13 17.17 5.86
C ASP A 46 9.51 16.05 6.88
N SER A 47 8.96 16.08 8.07
CA SER A 47 9.17 15.01 9.05
C SER A 47 7.97 14.86 9.99
N CYS A 48 7.54 13.62 10.22
CA CYS A 48 6.49 13.23 11.15
C CYS A 48 7.07 12.62 12.44
N THR A 49 8.20 13.11 12.93
CA THR A 49 8.87 12.54 14.12
C THR A 49 8.44 13.14 15.44
N GLU A 50 7.69 14.26 15.43
CA GLU A 50 7.36 15.02 16.65
C GLU A 50 5.99 14.62 17.22
N GLY A 51 5.98 14.29 18.53
CA GLY A 51 4.76 14.02 19.28
C GLY A 51 3.93 12.90 18.64
N VAL A 52 2.61 13.06 18.65
CA VAL A 52 1.67 12.09 18.07
C VAL A 52 1.81 11.91 16.56
N LEU A 53 2.48 12.81 15.84
CA LEU A 53 2.74 12.65 14.39
C LEU A 53 3.55 11.40 14.07
N ILE A 54 4.31 10.86 15.05
CA ILE A 54 5.05 9.61 14.87
C ILE A 54 4.12 8.41 14.64
N THR A 55 2.86 8.49 15.00
CA THR A 55 1.86 7.42 14.78
C THR A 55 1.13 7.51 13.43
N ASN A 56 1.52 8.45 12.56
CA ASN A 56 0.92 8.57 11.23
C ASN A 56 1.13 7.26 10.45
N TRP A 57 0.06 6.75 9.88
CA TRP A 57 0.02 5.48 9.15
C TRP A 57 1.05 5.37 8.00
N THR A 58 1.50 6.51 7.47
CA THR A 58 2.48 6.54 6.38
C THR A 58 3.93 6.36 6.85
N ASN A 59 4.18 6.34 8.14
CA ASN A 59 5.55 6.46 8.67
C ASN A 59 6.45 5.24 8.40
N GLY A 60 5.86 4.09 8.07
CA GLY A 60 6.63 2.91 7.66
C GLY A 60 7.19 2.99 6.24
N PHE A 61 6.63 3.85 5.38
CA PHE A 61 6.95 3.84 3.94
C PHE A 61 8.35 4.36 3.62
N TRP A 62 8.86 5.36 4.34
CA TRP A 62 10.22 5.85 4.10
C TRP A 62 11.27 4.76 4.37
N GLY A 63 11.25 4.17 5.56
CA GLY A 63 12.17 3.07 5.87
C GLY A 63 11.91 1.83 5.01
N GLY A 64 10.64 1.54 4.67
CA GLY A 64 10.25 0.50 3.71
C GLY A 64 10.84 0.73 2.33
N LEU A 65 10.79 1.96 1.81
CA LEU A 65 11.44 2.35 0.54
C LEU A 65 12.95 2.10 0.59
N MET A 66 13.58 2.41 1.71
CA MET A 66 15.01 2.14 1.90
C MET A 66 15.31 0.64 1.90
N TRP A 67 14.44 -0.19 2.48
CA TRP A 67 14.59 -1.66 2.39
C TRP A 67 14.39 -2.20 0.98
N LEU A 68 13.50 -1.65 0.17
CA LEU A 68 13.38 -1.99 -1.25
C LEU A 68 14.69 -1.70 -2.00
N MET A 69 15.26 -0.51 -1.78
CA MET A 69 16.52 -0.13 -2.41
C MET A 69 17.69 -0.99 -1.91
N TYR A 70 17.72 -1.33 -0.61
CA TYR A 70 18.71 -2.24 -0.08
C TYR A 70 18.57 -3.66 -0.66
N ALA A 71 17.35 -4.16 -0.84
CA ALA A 71 17.12 -5.46 -1.46
C ALA A 71 17.72 -5.53 -2.85
N GLY A 72 17.58 -4.48 -3.66
CA GLY A 72 18.08 -4.43 -5.03
C GLY A 72 19.54 -4.03 -5.21
N THR A 73 20.15 -3.29 -4.25
CA THR A 73 21.49 -2.70 -4.41
C THR A 73 22.53 -3.17 -3.39
N LYS A 74 22.08 -3.59 -2.21
CA LYS A 74 22.92 -3.92 -1.03
C LYS A 74 23.76 -2.74 -0.49
N LYS A 75 23.40 -1.48 -0.84
CA LYS A 75 24.10 -0.29 -0.36
C LYS A 75 23.77 0.04 1.10
N ASP A 76 24.77 0.24 1.94
CA ASP A 76 24.62 0.50 3.38
C ASP A 76 23.87 1.81 3.69
N CYS A 77 23.92 2.83 2.82
CA CYS A 77 23.20 4.07 3.04
C CYS A 77 21.69 3.85 3.19
N TYR A 78 21.12 2.91 2.44
CA TYR A 78 19.72 2.54 2.55
C TYR A 78 19.42 1.78 3.84
N LYS A 79 20.22 0.74 4.15
CA LYS A 79 20.09 -0.03 5.37
C LYS A 79 20.14 0.85 6.63
N LEU A 80 21.15 1.72 6.73
CA LEU A 80 21.33 2.60 7.89
C LEU A 80 20.14 3.58 8.07
N THR A 81 19.57 4.07 6.99
CA THR A 81 18.40 4.96 7.05
C THR A 81 17.13 4.20 7.43
N ALA A 82 16.94 2.99 6.91
CA ALA A 82 15.80 2.15 7.28
C ALA A 82 15.86 1.72 8.76
N GLU A 83 17.02 1.30 9.26
CA GLU A 83 17.24 0.97 10.67
C GLU A 83 16.99 2.19 11.58
N ARG A 84 17.41 3.38 11.14
CA ARG A 84 17.14 4.63 11.87
C ARG A 84 15.66 4.95 11.94
N SER A 85 14.91 4.73 10.85
CA SER A 85 13.45 4.90 10.86
C SER A 85 12.76 3.97 11.87
N GLU A 86 13.23 2.72 12.01
CA GLU A 86 12.70 1.80 13.03
C GLU A 86 12.94 2.32 14.46
N GLU A 87 14.14 2.84 14.73
CA GLU A 87 14.48 3.40 16.04
C GLU A 87 13.60 4.61 16.40
N LEU A 88 13.38 5.50 15.42
CA LEU A 88 12.51 6.67 15.62
C LEU A 88 11.07 6.25 15.94
N MET A 89 10.57 5.17 15.35
CA MET A 89 9.21 4.67 15.55
C MET A 89 9.04 3.81 16.83
N ASP A 90 10.09 3.49 17.57
CA ASP A 90 9.98 2.71 18.81
C ASP A 90 9.05 3.40 19.84
N THR A 91 9.00 4.74 19.86
CA THR A 91 8.13 5.51 20.75
C THR A 91 6.63 5.27 20.50
N CYS A 92 6.24 4.81 19.32
CA CYS A 92 4.84 4.44 19.07
C CYS A 92 4.33 3.37 20.04
N PHE A 93 5.18 2.38 20.39
CA PHE A 93 4.79 1.30 21.30
C PHE A 93 4.93 1.65 22.78
N THR A 94 5.78 2.63 23.12
CA THR A 94 6.04 3.00 24.53
C THR A 94 5.20 4.18 24.99
N ASP A 95 4.94 5.14 24.10
CA ASP A 95 4.36 6.44 24.48
C ASP A 95 2.99 6.70 23.83
N TYR A 96 2.65 6.00 22.72
CA TYR A 96 1.46 6.28 21.90
C TYR A 96 0.73 5.01 21.44
N VAL A 97 0.74 3.94 22.22
CA VAL A 97 0.15 2.65 21.81
C VAL A 97 -1.36 2.74 21.55
N ASP A 98 -2.05 3.61 22.26
CA ASP A 98 -3.49 3.86 22.13
C ASP A 98 -3.88 4.66 20.88
N GLU A 99 -2.91 5.33 20.24
CA GLU A 99 -3.12 6.00 18.95
C GLU A 99 -3.00 5.04 17.75
N LEU A 100 -2.42 3.85 17.97
CA LEU A 100 -2.24 2.87 16.90
C LEU A 100 -3.57 2.27 16.46
N HIS A 101 -3.72 2.09 15.15
CA HIS A 101 -4.95 1.57 14.55
C HIS A 101 -4.67 0.50 13.47
N HIS A 102 -5.62 0.19 12.58
CA HIS A 102 -5.48 -0.92 11.65
C HIS A 102 -4.31 -0.80 10.63
N ASP A 103 -3.72 0.37 10.47
CA ASP A 103 -2.64 0.62 9.52
C ASP A 103 -1.24 0.24 10.03
N VAL A 104 -1.15 -0.45 11.15
CA VAL A 104 0.13 -0.93 11.70
C VAL A 104 0.90 -1.86 10.76
N GLY A 105 0.24 -2.49 9.80
CA GLY A 105 0.90 -3.23 8.72
C GLY A 105 1.70 -2.32 7.79
N PHE A 106 1.15 -1.19 7.37
CA PHE A 106 1.86 -0.16 6.62
C PHE A 106 3.05 0.41 7.40
N MET A 107 2.92 0.50 8.73
CA MET A 107 3.95 1.07 9.57
C MET A 107 5.12 0.11 9.81
N TRP A 108 4.86 -1.17 10.09
CA TRP A 108 5.92 -2.11 10.52
C TRP A 108 6.16 -3.29 9.59
N HIS A 109 5.17 -3.77 8.82
CA HIS A 109 5.39 -4.97 8.01
C HIS A 109 6.38 -4.73 6.87
N ILE A 110 6.27 -3.59 6.20
CA ILE A 110 7.18 -3.16 5.13
C ILE A 110 8.50 -2.58 5.66
N LEU A 111 8.56 -2.20 6.93
CA LEU A 111 9.73 -1.66 7.61
C LEU A 111 10.45 -2.75 8.39
N SER A 112 10.03 -3.03 9.61
CA SER A 112 10.66 -4.02 10.50
C SER A 112 10.49 -5.45 9.99
N GLY A 113 9.35 -5.77 9.38
CA GLY A 113 9.15 -7.06 8.72
C GLY A 113 10.11 -7.27 7.56
N ALA A 114 10.37 -6.24 6.75
CA ALA A 114 11.35 -6.27 5.68
C ALA A 114 12.78 -6.41 6.21
N ASN A 115 13.15 -5.66 7.26
CA ASN A 115 14.44 -5.81 7.93
C ASN A 115 14.69 -7.25 8.36
N TYR A 116 13.74 -7.82 9.10
CA TYR A 116 13.88 -9.21 9.57
C TYR A 116 14.07 -10.20 8.42
N ARG A 117 13.28 -10.10 7.37
CA ARG A 117 13.37 -10.99 6.19
C ARG A 117 14.69 -10.84 5.41
N LEU A 118 15.27 -9.64 5.38
CA LEU A 118 16.51 -9.35 4.65
C LEU A 118 17.77 -9.60 5.47
N THR A 119 17.71 -9.48 6.82
CA THR A 119 18.90 -9.46 7.69
C THR A 119 18.87 -10.48 8.84
N GLY A 120 17.69 -11.03 9.15
CA GLY A 120 17.51 -11.89 10.33
C GLY A 120 17.49 -11.12 11.67
N ASN A 121 17.33 -9.79 11.67
CA ASN A 121 17.34 -8.95 12.85
C ASN A 121 16.17 -9.28 13.80
N LYS A 122 16.50 -9.88 14.97
CA LYS A 122 15.49 -10.31 15.95
C LYS A 122 14.71 -9.15 16.58
N ARG A 123 15.31 -7.97 16.74
CA ARG A 123 14.61 -6.80 17.28
C ARG A 123 13.56 -6.30 16.29
N ALA A 124 13.91 -6.25 15.01
CA ALA A 124 12.97 -5.93 13.93
C ALA A 124 11.81 -6.96 13.86
N ARG A 125 12.13 -8.27 13.98
CA ARG A 125 11.10 -9.31 14.10
C ARG A 125 10.11 -9.02 15.22
N ASN A 126 10.59 -8.67 16.40
CA ASN A 126 9.75 -8.41 17.56
C ASN A 126 8.88 -7.15 17.37
N ARG A 127 9.38 -6.07 16.76
CA ARG A 127 8.58 -4.89 16.39
C ARG A 127 7.41 -5.29 15.47
N ASN A 128 7.71 -6.09 14.44
CA ASN A 128 6.67 -6.54 13.50
C ASN A 128 5.64 -7.47 14.18
N LEU A 129 6.05 -8.29 15.15
CA LEU A 129 5.12 -9.11 15.95
C LEU A 129 4.24 -8.26 16.87
N LEU A 130 4.78 -7.23 17.53
CA LEU A 130 3.99 -6.30 18.34
C LEU A 130 2.91 -5.62 17.48
N ALA A 131 3.28 -5.15 16.29
CA ALA A 131 2.31 -4.58 15.36
C ALA A 131 1.24 -5.59 14.91
N ALA A 132 1.63 -6.85 14.65
CA ALA A 132 0.66 -7.90 14.31
C ALA A 132 -0.31 -8.19 15.47
N MET A 133 0.18 -8.21 16.72
CA MET A 133 -0.66 -8.35 17.92
C MET A 133 -1.62 -7.15 18.07
N THR A 134 -1.14 -5.93 17.80
CA THR A 134 -1.97 -4.72 17.80
C THR A 134 -3.08 -4.83 16.75
N LEU A 135 -2.77 -5.25 15.51
CA LEU A 135 -3.79 -5.45 14.48
C LEU A 135 -4.79 -6.54 14.87
N MET A 136 -4.31 -7.66 15.39
CA MET A 136 -5.16 -8.77 15.86
C MET A 136 -6.10 -8.33 16.98
N SER A 137 -5.65 -7.50 17.92
CA SER A 137 -6.48 -7.02 19.05
C SER A 137 -7.67 -6.15 18.63
N ARG A 138 -7.64 -5.64 17.40
CA ARG A 138 -8.73 -4.82 16.83
C ARG A 138 -9.88 -5.65 16.24
N TYR A 139 -9.76 -6.97 16.30
CA TYR A 139 -10.81 -7.85 15.79
C TYR A 139 -12.02 -7.85 16.73
N ASN A 140 -13.17 -7.42 16.20
CA ASN A 140 -14.46 -7.52 16.87
C ASN A 140 -15.00 -8.94 16.67
N VAL A 141 -15.16 -9.67 17.78
CA VAL A 141 -15.56 -11.09 17.76
C VAL A 141 -17.01 -11.26 17.35
N ASP A 142 -17.89 -10.40 17.85
CA ASP A 142 -19.33 -10.49 17.62
C ASP A 142 -19.71 -9.98 16.24
N GLY A 143 -19.13 -8.84 15.81
CA GLY A 143 -19.32 -8.28 14.48
C GLY A 143 -18.54 -8.95 13.35
N ASN A 144 -17.52 -9.77 13.67
CA ASN A 144 -16.69 -10.52 12.73
C ASN A 144 -15.86 -9.66 11.76
N PHE A 145 -15.23 -8.57 12.25
CA PHE A 145 -14.41 -7.67 11.45
C PHE A 145 -13.23 -7.07 12.25
N ILE A 146 -12.24 -6.48 11.58
CA ILE A 146 -11.19 -5.67 12.20
C ILE A 146 -11.64 -4.21 12.16
N ARG A 147 -11.79 -3.59 13.33
CA ARG A 147 -12.09 -2.16 13.44
C ARG A 147 -10.96 -1.32 12.85
N SER A 148 -11.30 -0.33 12.00
CA SER A 148 -10.31 0.50 11.32
C SER A 148 -9.65 1.53 12.24
N TRP A 149 -10.34 2.60 12.61
CA TRP A 149 -9.80 3.73 13.35
C TRP A 149 -10.22 3.74 14.81
N ASN A 150 -9.49 4.48 15.64
CA ASN A 150 -9.88 4.84 16.99
C ASN A 150 -10.94 5.95 16.92
N VAL A 151 -11.55 6.29 18.08
CA VAL A 151 -12.50 7.42 18.13
C VAL A 151 -11.80 8.69 17.65
N THR A 152 -12.41 9.35 16.67
CA THR A 152 -11.86 10.58 16.10
C THR A 152 -12.00 11.75 17.11
N TRP A 153 -11.20 12.80 16.92
CA TRP A 153 -11.33 14.05 17.67
C TRP A 153 -12.73 14.70 17.51
N GLU A 154 -13.45 14.41 16.41
CA GLU A 154 -14.84 14.81 16.19
C GLU A 154 -15.83 13.95 16.99
N LYS A 155 -15.35 12.93 17.72
CA LYS A 155 -16.15 11.97 18.50
C LYS A 155 -17.21 11.23 17.66
N ILE A 156 -16.92 11.02 16.38
CA ILE A 156 -17.76 10.19 15.50
C ILE A 156 -17.66 8.75 16.00
N ASP A 157 -18.79 8.08 16.19
CA ASP A 157 -18.80 6.65 16.46
C ASP A 157 -18.36 5.88 15.21
N ASN A 158 -17.19 5.28 15.29
CA ASN A 158 -16.58 4.49 14.24
C ASN A 158 -16.29 3.05 14.70
N ALA A 159 -16.98 2.58 15.74
CA ALA A 159 -16.76 1.26 16.30
C ALA A 159 -17.02 0.15 15.27
N GLY A 160 -18.00 0.33 14.40
CA GLY A 160 -18.35 -0.62 13.32
C GLY A 160 -17.63 -0.37 11.99
N TRP A 161 -16.68 0.57 11.89
CA TRP A 161 -16.07 0.92 10.61
C TRP A 161 -15.00 -0.06 10.18
N THR A 162 -15.14 -0.57 8.95
CA THR A 162 -14.10 -1.27 8.21
C THR A 162 -13.70 -0.45 6.99
N ILE A 163 -12.42 -0.50 6.62
CA ILE A 163 -11.86 0.28 5.52
C ILE A 163 -11.06 -0.67 4.62
N ILE A 164 -11.25 -0.56 3.32
CA ILE A 164 -10.62 -1.44 2.35
C ILE A 164 -9.09 -1.48 2.45
N ASP A 165 -8.47 -0.40 2.92
CA ASP A 165 -7.02 -0.25 3.13
C ASP A 165 -6.44 -1.34 4.05
N CYS A 166 -7.26 -1.90 4.97
CA CYS A 166 -6.85 -2.99 5.84
C CYS A 166 -6.47 -4.27 5.07
N MET A 167 -6.92 -4.43 3.83
CA MET A 167 -6.49 -5.53 2.95
C MET A 167 -4.97 -5.54 2.71
N MET A 168 -4.31 -4.37 2.82
CA MET A 168 -2.85 -4.24 2.76
C MET A 168 -2.18 -4.41 4.13
N ASN A 169 -2.93 -4.44 5.21
CA ASN A 169 -2.40 -4.62 6.57
C ASN A 169 -2.45 -6.08 7.03
N ILE A 170 -3.46 -6.84 6.58
CA ILE A 170 -3.60 -8.25 6.96
C ILE A 170 -2.49 -9.21 6.48
N PRO A 171 -1.65 -8.91 5.45
CA PRO A 171 -0.46 -9.71 5.14
C PRO A 171 0.46 -9.90 6.35
N GLN A 172 0.55 -8.91 7.22
CA GLN A 172 1.28 -9.01 8.49
C GLN A 172 0.75 -10.15 9.39
N LEU A 173 -0.57 -10.37 9.42
CA LEU A 173 -1.17 -11.46 10.18
C LEU A 173 -0.85 -12.83 9.57
N TYR A 174 -0.86 -12.96 8.24
CA TYR A 174 -0.40 -14.21 7.59
C TYR A 174 1.06 -14.51 7.91
N TRP A 175 1.92 -13.49 7.90
CA TRP A 175 3.32 -13.63 8.30
C TRP A 175 3.44 -14.04 9.77
N ALA A 176 2.77 -13.36 10.69
CA ALA A 176 2.82 -13.65 12.12
C ALA A 176 2.35 -15.08 12.43
N SER A 177 1.31 -15.56 11.72
CA SER A 177 0.82 -16.93 11.85
C SER A 177 1.90 -17.96 11.52
N ARG A 178 2.62 -17.78 10.41
CA ARG A 178 3.72 -18.69 10.02
C ARG A 178 4.91 -18.59 10.97
N GLU A 179 5.26 -17.38 11.37
CA GLU A 179 6.41 -17.10 12.21
C GLU A 179 6.27 -17.69 13.63
N LEU A 180 5.04 -17.70 14.18
CA LEU A 180 4.75 -18.19 15.53
C LEU A 180 4.17 -19.62 15.55
N GLY A 181 3.78 -20.16 14.39
CA GLY A 181 3.00 -21.40 14.34
C GLY A 181 1.60 -21.27 14.98
N ASP A 182 1.00 -20.06 14.95
CA ASP A 182 -0.28 -19.75 15.58
C ASP A 182 -1.34 -19.36 14.55
N ASP A 183 -2.27 -20.27 14.27
CA ASP A 183 -3.32 -20.08 13.26
C ASP A 183 -4.34 -18.98 13.58
N ARG A 184 -4.38 -18.46 14.81
CA ARG A 184 -5.34 -17.40 15.17
C ARG A 184 -5.14 -16.16 14.31
N PHE A 185 -3.89 -15.78 14.04
CA PHE A 185 -3.57 -14.63 13.16
C PHE A 185 -4.13 -14.85 11.74
N LYS A 186 -3.81 -15.99 11.12
CA LYS A 186 -4.31 -16.32 9.78
C LYS A 186 -5.83 -16.37 9.73
N LYS A 187 -6.49 -16.95 10.75
CA LYS A 187 -7.95 -17.04 10.80
C LYS A 187 -8.61 -15.66 10.79
N ILE A 188 -8.07 -14.70 11.54
CA ILE A 188 -8.56 -13.31 11.55
C ILE A 188 -8.34 -12.65 10.19
N ALA A 189 -7.17 -12.81 9.58
CA ALA A 189 -6.87 -12.27 8.25
C ALA A 189 -7.83 -12.81 7.18
N VAL A 190 -8.09 -14.14 7.18
CA VAL A 190 -9.04 -14.78 6.26
C VAL A 190 -10.45 -14.23 6.46
N ARG A 191 -10.93 -14.13 7.72
CA ARG A 191 -12.25 -13.58 8.01
C ARG A 191 -12.40 -12.14 7.53
N TYR A 192 -11.35 -11.32 7.72
CA TYR A 192 -11.37 -9.95 7.19
C TYR A 192 -11.41 -9.92 5.67
N ALA A 193 -10.59 -10.74 5.00
CA ALA A 193 -10.57 -10.81 3.53
C ALA A 193 -11.93 -11.30 2.97
N ASP A 194 -12.56 -12.28 3.60
CA ASP A 194 -13.90 -12.78 3.20
C ASP A 194 -14.97 -11.70 3.39
N MET A 195 -14.95 -10.97 4.50
CA MET A 195 -15.83 -9.83 4.75
C MET A 195 -15.59 -8.73 3.72
N ALA A 196 -14.34 -8.34 3.46
CA ALA A 196 -14.01 -7.31 2.50
C ALA A 196 -14.45 -7.68 1.06
N MET A 197 -14.30 -8.95 0.69
CA MET A 197 -14.77 -9.47 -0.59
C MET A 197 -16.30 -9.34 -0.74
N ARG A 198 -17.06 -9.62 0.31
CA ARG A 198 -18.53 -9.61 0.32
C ARG A 198 -19.08 -8.17 0.37
N ASP A 199 -18.50 -7.30 1.21
CA ASP A 199 -19.13 -6.04 1.62
C ASP A 199 -18.49 -4.79 0.95
N HIS A 200 -17.20 -4.85 0.63
CA HIS A 200 -16.50 -3.75 -0.02
C HIS A 200 -16.52 -3.84 -1.54
N VAL A 201 -16.38 -5.05 -2.13
CA VAL A 201 -16.27 -5.21 -3.59
C VAL A 201 -17.65 -5.28 -4.24
N ARG A 202 -17.96 -4.31 -5.08
CA ARG A 202 -19.23 -4.25 -5.81
C ARG A 202 -19.23 -5.18 -7.04
N GLU A 203 -20.39 -5.40 -7.60
CA GLU A 203 -20.60 -6.30 -8.75
C GLU A 203 -19.78 -5.89 -9.98
N ASP A 204 -19.67 -4.58 -10.23
CA ASP A 204 -18.90 -4.00 -11.33
C ASP A 204 -17.36 -3.94 -11.08
N GLY A 205 -16.88 -4.46 -9.97
CA GLY A 205 -15.46 -4.43 -9.59
C GLY A 205 -15.01 -3.14 -8.91
N SER A 206 -15.85 -2.12 -8.84
CA SER A 206 -15.57 -0.94 -8.01
C SER A 206 -15.68 -1.27 -6.52
N VAL A 207 -15.15 -0.40 -5.66
CA VAL A 207 -14.96 -0.71 -4.24
C VAL A 207 -15.55 0.37 -3.35
N ASN A 208 -16.27 -0.02 -2.29
CA ASN A 208 -16.65 0.86 -1.20
C ASN A 208 -15.42 1.16 -0.34
N HIS A 209 -15.14 2.43 -0.05
CA HIS A 209 -14.02 2.79 0.81
C HIS A 209 -14.28 2.37 2.26
N ILE A 210 -15.39 2.81 2.85
CA ILE A 210 -15.78 2.52 4.22
C ILE A 210 -17.11 1.76 4.23
N VAL A 211 -17.16 0.67 5.00
CA VAL A 211 -18.39 -0.07 5.32
C VAL A 211 -18.58 -0.05 6.82
N VAL A 212 -19.78 0.28 7.25
CA VAL A 212 -20.18 0.28 8.66
C VAL A 212 -20.91 -1.01 8.96
N HIS A 213 -20.40 -1.76 9.93
CA HIS A 213 -20.96 -3.04 10.38
C HIS A 213 -21.61 -2.90 11.75
N ASP A 214 -22.56 -3.76 12.02
CA ASP A 214 -23.10 -3.96 13.36
C ASP A 214 -22.02 -4.56 14.27
N THR A 215 -21.79 -3.96 15.45
CA THR A 215 -20.74 -4.40 16.38
C THR A 215 -21.12 -5.63 17.19
N GLU A 216 -22.41 -5.99 17.23
CA GLU A 216 -22.96 -7.09 18.04
C GLU A 216 -23.53 -8.24 17.18
N LYS A 217 -23.63 -8.01 15.86
CA LYS A 217 -24.22 -8.99 14.95
C LYS A 217 -23.32 -9.22 13.73
N ALA A 218 -22.70 -10.39 13.70
CA ALA A 218 -21.81 -10.80 12.63
C ALA A 218 -22.42 -10.61 11.23
N ASP A 219 -21.57 -10.22 10.27
CA ASP A 219 -21.87 -10.16 8.84
C ASP A 219 -23.05 -9.24 8.48
N THR A 220 -23.34 -8.25 9.34
CA THR A 220 -24.44 -7.30 9.14
C THR A 220 -23.90 -5.93 8.78
N VAL A 221 -24.14 -5.49 7.53
CA VAL A 221 -23.82 -4.14 7.06
C VAL A 221 -24.96 -3.18 7.44
N ILE A 222 -24.61 -2.04 8.03
CA ILE A 222 -25.53 -0.95 8.36
C ILE A 222 -25.60 0.07 7.21
N GLU A 223 -24.44 0.55 6.77
CA GLU A 223 -24.34 1.52 5.68
C GLU A 223 -22.96 1.54 5.03
N THR A 224 -22.79 2.31 3.96
CA THR A 224 -21.50 2.60 3.33
C THR A 224 -21.25 4.10 3.31
N LEU A 225 -19.97 4.51 3.48
CA LEU A 225 -19.57 5.91 3.47
C LEU A 225 -18.56 6.19 2.34
N GLY A 226 -18.63 7.40 1.78
CA GLY A 226 -17.73 7.83 0.70
C GLY A 226 -16.25 7.94 1.10
N GLY A 227 -15.99 8.24 2.35
CA GLY A 227 -14.63 8.30 2.90
C GLY A 227 -13.74 9.33 2.20
N GLN A 228 -12.65 8.88 1.58
CA GLN A 228 -11.71 9.75 0.86
C GLN A 228 -12.09 9.97 -0.62
N GLY A 229 -13.06 9.22 -1.15
CA GLY A 229 -13.58 9.40 -2.50
C GLY A 229 -14.52 10.60 -2.64
N TYR A 230 -15.11 10.72 -3.83
CA TYR A 230 -16.08 11.78 -4.15
C TYR A 230 -17.35 11.71 -3.29
N GLY A 231 -17.84 10.50 -3.04
CA GLY A 231 -19.06 10.30 -2.25
C GLY A 231 -19.46 8.84 -2.13
N VAL A 232 -20.61 8.61 -1.51
CA VAL A 232 -21.20 7.27 -1.41
C VAL A 232 -21.48 6.72 -2.81
N GLY A 233 -21.08 5.46 -3.06
CA GLY A 233 -21.26 4.82 -4.37
C GLY A 233 -20.24 5.23 -5.43
N SER A 234 -19.35 6.19 -5.16
CA SER A 234 -18.25 6.55 -6.06
C SER A 234 -17.17 5.45 -6.12
N SER A 235 -16.12 5.67 -6.88
CA SER A 235 -15.04 4.70 -7.09
C SER A 235 -13.67 5.35 -6.86
N TRP A 236 -13.36 5.59 -5.59
CA TRP A 236 -12.06 6.12 -5.17
C TRP A 236 -10.93 5.20 -5.63
N SER A 237 -10.07 5.70 -6.53
CA SER A 237 -9.10 4.90 -7.27
C SER A 237 -8.09 4.19 -6.35
N ARG A 238 -7.64 4.86 -5.29
CA ARG A 238 -6.71 4.27 -4.33
C ARG A 238 -7.36 3.15 -3.53
N GLY A 239 -8.63 3.27 -3.15
CA GLY A 239 -9.39 2.17 -2.54
C GLY A 239 -9.52 0.96 -3.46
N VAL A 240 -9.75 1.18 -4.75
CA VAL A 240 -9.72 0.12 -5.77
C VAL A 240 -8.34 -0.54 -5.83
N SER A 241 -7.26 0.25 -5.77
CA SER A 241 -5.87 -0.25 -5.80
C SER A 241 -5.53 -1.06 -4.56
N TRP A 242 -5.99 -0.63 -3.37
CA TRP A 242 -5.82 -1.39 -2.12
C TRP A 242 -6.50 -2.75 -2.18
N ALA A 243 -7.72 -2.81 -2.71
CA ALA A 243 -8.43 -4.07 -2.90
C ALA A 243 -7.71 -4.97 -3.90
N LEU A 244 -7.38 -4.44 -5.08
CA LEU A 244 -6.68 -5.16 -6.14
C LEU A 244 -5.42 -5.85 -5.58
N TYR A 245 -4.54 -5.07 -4.95
CA TYR A 245 -3.28 -5.58 -4.43
C TYR A 245 -3.47 -6.46 -3.19
N GLY A 246 -4.31 -6.06 -2.23
CA GLY A 246 -4.55 -6.81 -1.02
C GLY A 246 -5.18 -8.20 -1.26
N PHE A 247 -6.07 -8.33 -2.24
CA PHE A 247 -6.65 -9.64 -2.59
C PHE A 247 -5.63 -10.57 -3.25
N VAL A 248 -4.78 -10.09 -4.19
CA VAL A 248 -3.74 -10.98 -4.74
C VAL A 248 -2.70 -11.36 -3.67
N LEU A 249 -2.39 -10.47 -2.72
CA LEU A 249 -1.54 -10.83 -1.57
C LEU A 249 -2.20 -11.91 -0.70
N SER A 250 -3.49 -11.79 -0.41
CA SER A 250 -4.23 -12.83 0.31
C SER A 250 -4.20 -14.18 -0.45
N TYR A 251 -4.32 -14.16 -1.79
CA TYR A 251 -4.11 -15.36 -2.61
C TYR A 251 -2.69 -15.92 -2.45
N LEU A 252 -1.67 -15.08 -2.52
CA LEU A 252 -0.27 -15.55 -2.41
C LEU A 252 0.00 -16.23 -1.07
N HIS A 253 -0.62 -15.75 0.01
CA HIS A 253 -0.46 -16.31 1.35
C HIS A 253 -1.32 -17.56 1.63
N THR A 254 -2.51 -17.65 1.02
CA THR A 254 -3.48 -18.71 1.35
C THR A 254 -3.67 -19.76 0.25
N LYS A 255 -3.40 -19.38 -1.00
CA LYS A 255 -3.71 -20.14 -2.22
C LYS A 255 -5.22 -20.36 -2.46
N GLU A 256 -6.06 -19.52 -1.85
CA GLU A 256 -7.51 -19.57 -2.03
C GLU A 256 -7.92 -18.83 -3.29
N GLU A 257 -8.38 -19.55 -4.30
CA GLU A 257 -8.70 -19.02 -5.65
C GLU A 257 -9.74 -17.89 -5.64
N ARG A 258 -10.63 -17.85 -4.64
CA ARG A 258 -11.61 -16.76 -4.50
C ARG A 258 -10.94 -15.37 -4.40
N TYR A 259 -9.79 -15.28 -3.77
CA TYR A 259 -9.05 -14.01 -3.64
C TYR A 259 -8.40 -13.58 -4.96
N LEU A 260 -7.83 -14.52 -5.72
CA LEU A 260 -7.31 -14.21 -7.05
C LEU A 260 -8.43 -13.78 -7.99
N THR A 261 -9.57 -14.48 -7.98
CA THR A 261 -10.76 -14.13 -8.76
C THR A 261 -11.26 -12.73 -8.43
N THR A 262 -11.32 -12.38 -7.14
CA THR A 262 -11.73 -11.04 -6.69
C THR A 262 -10.73 -9.98 -7.10
N SER A 263 -9.43 -10.24 -6.94
CA SER A 263 -8.38 -9.33 -7.38
C SER A 263 -8.47 -9.05 -8.89
N LYS A 264 -8.67 -10.07 -9.71
CA LYS A 264 -8.87 -9.96 -11.17
C LYS A 264 -10.10 -9.12 -11.54
N LYS A 265 -11.21 -9.31 -10.82
CA LYS A 265 -12.45 -8.52 -11.00
C LYS A 265 -12.20 -7.04 -10.75
N VAL A 266 -11.53 -6.71 -9.64
CA VAL A 266 -11.17 -5.33 -9.28
C VAL A 266 -10.13 -4.75 -10.24
N ALA A 267 -9.14 -5.55 -10.66
CA ALA A 267 -8.13 -5.17 -11.63
C ALA A 267 -8.73 -4.79 -12.98
N LYS A 268 -9.71 -5.55 -13.46
CA LYS A 268 -10.43 -5.23 -14.70
C LYS A 268 -11.08 -3.85 -14.62
N HIS A 269 -11.81 -3.55 -13.52
CA HIS A 269 -12.41 -2.24 -13.31
C HIS A 269 -11.37 -1.11 -13.31
N PHE A 270 -10.23 -1.32 -12.64
CA PHE A 270 -9.14 -0.34 -12.61
C PHE A 270 -8.56 -0.09 -14.00
N ILE A 271 -8.21 -1.15 -14.73
CA ILE A 271 -7.60 -1.06 -16.07
C ILE A 271 -8.54 -0.33 -17.05
N GLU A 272 -9.82 -0.76 -17.15
CA GLU A 272 -10.82 -0.14 -18.01
C GLU A 272 -11.06 1.36 -17.68
N SER A 273 -10.81 1.75 -16.43
CA SER A 273 -10.92 3.14 -16.00
C SER A 273 -9.70 3.97 -16.41
N VAL A 274 -8.49 3.47 -16.22
CA VAL A 274 -7.26 4.23 -16.55
C VAL A 274 -6.95 4.25 -18.06
N GLU A 275 -7.43 3.29 -18.83
CA GLU A 275 -7.33 3.32 -20.30
C GLU A 275 -7.95 4.57 -20.90
N LYS A 276 -9.06 5.05 -20.33
CA LYS A 276 -9.77 6.26 -20.76
C LYS A 276 -8.98 7.55 -20.54
N THR A 277 -7.96 7.51 -19.69
CA THR A 277 -7.14 8.66 -19.27
C THR A 277 -5.67 8.50 -19.64
N GLY A 278 -5.36 7.63 -20.61
CA GLY A 278 -3.98 7.38 -21.02
C GLY A 278 -3.11 6.74 -19.93
N TYR A 279 -3.70 5.88 -19.10
CA TYR A 279 -3.08 5.17 -17.97
C TYR A 279 -2.64 6.09 -16.80
N LEU A 280 -3.17 7.30 -16.73
CA LEU A 280 -2.99 8.23 -15.61
C LEU A 280 -4.25 8.20 -14.71
N PRO A 281 -4.21 7.63 -13.50
CA PRO A 281 -5.42 7.39 -12.72
C PRO A 281 -6.03 8.68 -12.20
N LEU A 282 -7.34 8.85 -12.43
CA LEU A 282 -8.14 9.85 -11.74
C LEU A 282 -8.22 9.52 -10.25
N LEU A 283 -8.42 10.54 -9.42
CA LEU A 283 -8.61 10.38 -7.98
C LEU A 283 -9.84 9.53 -7.65
N ASP A 284 -10.90 9.64 -8.46
CA ASP A 284 -12.12 8.83 -8.34
C ASP A 284 -12.71 8.60 -9.73
N PHE A 285 -12.93 7.33 -10.10
CA PHE A 285 -13.36 6.93 -11.44
C PHE A 285 -14.86 7.20 -11.73
N LYS A 286 -15.63 7.52 -10.71
CA LYS A 286 -17.07 7.84 -10.84
C LYS A 286 -17.40 9.27 -10.39
N ALA A 287 -16.37 10.10 -10.15
CA ALA A 287 -16.57 11.52 -9.89
C ALA A 287 -17.00 12.29 -11.16
N PRO A 288 -17.53 13.51 -11.04
CA PRO A 288 -17.76 14.39 -12.17
C PRO A 288 -16.49 14.63 -12.98
N GLU A 289 -16.65 14.87 -14.29
CA GLU A 289 -15.51 15.11 -15.20
C GLU A 289 -14.72 16.38 -14.84
N THR A 290 -15.31 17.29 -14.10
CA THR A 290 -14.66 18.52 -13.63
C THR A 290 -14.93 18.77 -12.15
N PRO A 291 -13.88 19.17 -11.37
CA PRO A 291 -12.48 19.33 -11.78
C PRO A 291 -11.79 17.97 -12.06
N VAL A 292 -10.82 17.95 -12.97
CA VAL A 292 -10.00 16.77 -13.21
C VAL A 292 -8.98 16.65 -12.08
N LEU A 293 -9.12 15.62 -11.27
CA LEU A 293 -8.24 15.31 -10.14
C LEU A 293 -7.58 13.95 -10.35
N TYR A 294 -6.27 13.90 -10.20
CA TYR A 294 -5.46 12.68 -10.33
C TYR A 294 -4.99 12.16 -8.98
N ASP A 295 -4.65 10.87 -8.93
CA ASP A 295 -3.94 10.25 -7.81
C ASP A 295 -2.89 9.24 -8.30
N SER A 296 -1.65 9.70 -8.45
CA SER A 296 -0.52 8.88 -8.89
C SER A 296 -0.26 7.69 -7.97
N THR A 297 -0.59 7.83 -6.67
CA THR A 297 -0.37 6.76 -5.71
C THR A 297 -1.24 5.54 -6.02
N ALA A 298 -2.48 5.76 -6.49
CA ALA A 298 -3.36 4.67 -6.92
C ALA A 298 -2.75 3.87 -8.08
N GLY A 299 -2.12 4.54 -9.05
CA GLY A 299 -1.45 3.88 -10.16
C GLY A 299 -0.26 3.03 -9.72
N ALA A 300 0.57 3.57 -8.83
CA ALA A 300 1.74 2.85 -8.32
C ALA A 300 1.35 1.59 -7.53
N ILE A 301 0.33 1.68 -6.67
CA ILE A 301 -0.21 0.55 -5.90
C ILE A 301 -0.81 -0.50 -6.85
N ALA A 302 -1.65 -0.07 -7.79
CA ALA A 302 -2.27 -0.96 -8.75
C ALA A 302 -1.22 -1.69 -9.60
N ALA A 303 -0.16 -1.01 -10.06
CA ALA A 303 0.92 -1.63 -10.82
C ALA A 303 1.60 -2.77 -10.04
N CYS A 304 1.84 -2.60 -8.73
CA CYS A 304 2.38 -3.68 -7.89
C CYS A 304 1.45 -4.90 -7.87
N GLY A 305 0.16 -4.69 -7.67
CA GLY A 305 -0.82 -5.78 -7.66
C GLY A 305 -0.99 -6.45 -9.02
N LEU A 306 -1.05 -5.67 -10.11
CA LEU A 306 -1.14 -6.18 -11.49
C LEU A 306 0.06 -7.06 -11.86
N ILE A 307 1.28 -6.69 -11.43
CA ILE A 307 2.48 -7.51 -11.61
C ILE A 307 2.33 -8.86 -10.89
N GLU A 308 1.81 -8.87 -9.65
CA GLU A 308 1.61 -10.13 -8.92
C GLU A 308 0.48 -10.99 -9.53
N ILE A 309 -0.62 -10.38 -10.01
CA ILE A 309 -1.64 -11.12 -10.76
C ILE A 309 -1.02 -11.74 -12.02
N ALA A 310 -0.25 -10.96 -12.78
CA ALA A 310 0.40 -11.43 -14.00
C ALA A 310 1.30 -12.64 -13.76
N LYS A 311 2.07 -12.62 -12.65
CA LYS A 311 2.91 -13.78 -12.23
C LYS A 311 2.06 -14.97 -11.82
N ALA A 312 0.93 -14.73 -11.14
CA ALA A 312 0.08 -15.80 -10.62
C ALA A 312 -0.66 -16.57 -11.73
N VAL A 313 -1.16 -15.85 -12.76
CA VAL A 313 -1.96 -16.47 -13.82
C VAL A 313 -1.13 -16.93 -15.03
N GLY A 314 -0.06 -16.20 -15.37
CA GLY A 314 0.79 -16.51 -16.52
C GLY A 314 0.06 -16.45 -17.88
N GLY A 315 0.74 -16.90 -18.96
CA GLY A 315 0.17 -16.99 -20.31
C GLY A 315 -0.36 -15.66 -20.85
N GLU A 316 -1.34 -15.72 -21.74
CA GLU A 316 -1.97 -14.53 -22.36
C GLU A 316 -2.70 -13.65 -21.34
N GLU A 317 -3.31 -14.25 -20.33
CA GLU A 317 -3.95 -13.50 -19.26
C GLU A 317 -2.93 -12.71 -18.44
N GLY A 318 -1.76 -13.30 -18.14
CA GLY A 318 -0.66 -12.62 -17.47
C GLY A 318 -0.09 -11.46 -18.29
N GLU A 319 -0.03 -11.60 -19.62
CA GLU A 319 0.37 -10.52 -20.53
C GLU A 319 -0.56 -9.29 -20.42
N TYR A 320 -1.86 -9.51 -20.33
CA TYR A 320 -2.83 -8.43 -20.18
C TYR A 320 -2.55 -7.57 -18.93
N TYR A 321 -2.39 -8.21 -17.77
CA TYR A 321 -2.12 -7.49 -16.52
C TYR A 321 -0.74 -6.83 -16.50
N LEU A 322 0.29 -7.52 -17.01
CA LEU A 322 1.64 -6.95 -17.07
C LEU A 322 1.72 -5.75 -18.03
N SER A 323 1.02 -5.84 -19.18
CA SER A 323 0.93 -4.73 -20.13
C SER A 323 0.31 -3.49 -19.50
N ALA A 324 -0.80 -3.66 -18.76
CA ALA A 324 -1.45 -2.58 -18.06
C ALA A 324 -0.51 -1.96 -17.00
N ALA A 325 0.18 -2.78 -16.20
CA ALA A 325 1.16 -2.30 -15.21
C ALA A 325 2.28 -1.48 -15.85
N LEU A 326 2.85 -1.97 -16.96
CA LEU A 326 3.91 -1.27 -17.68
C LEU A 326 3.42 0.06 -18.28
N ASN A 327 2.21 0.09 -18.84
CA ASN A 327 1.64 1.31 -19.40
C ASN A 327 1.39 2.37 -18.31
N ILE A 328 0.84 1.97 -17.15
CA ILE A 328 0.64 2.86 -16.00
C ILE A 328 1.99 3.43 -15.52
N LEU A 329 2.99 2.57 -15.31
CA LEU A 329 4.30 2.99 -14.80
C LEU A 329 5.02 3.92 -15.78
N LYS A 330 4.96 3.63 -17.09
CA LYS A 330 5.56 4.49 -18.13
C LYS A 330 4.86 5.84 -18.22
N ALA A 331 3.52 5.84 -18.23
CA ALA A 331 2.76 7.08 -18.26
C ALA A 331 3.07 7.97 -17.03
N MET A 332 3.18 7.37 -15.84
CA MET A 332 3.54 8.11 -14.63
C MET A 332 5.00 8.57 -14.64
N GLU A 333 5.93 7.74 -15.12
CA GLU A 333 7.35 8.12 -15.20
C GLU A 333 7.54 9.31 -16.12
N GLU A 334 6.90 9.30 -17.29
CA GLU A 334 6.98 10.37 -18.28
C GLU A 334 6.34 11.68 -17.82
N ASN A 335 5.18 11.61 -17.16
CA ASN A 335 4.38 12.80 -16.86
C ASN A 335 4.53 13.31 -15.41
N TRP A 336 4.86 12.44 -14.45
CA TRP A 336 4.74 12.76 -13.03
C TRP A 336 5.97 12.46 -12.17
N CYS A 337 7.00 11.79 -12.69
CA CYS A 337 8.22 11.62 -11.94
C CYS A 337 9.11 12.86 -12.04
N ASN A 338 9.55 13.36 -10.89
CA ASN A 338 10.52 14.43 -10.80
C ASN A 338 11.92 13.87 -10.48
N TRP A 339 12.85 14.00 -11.42
CA TRP A 339 14.22 13.50 -11.28
C TRP A 339 15.23 14.60 -10.91
N GLU A 340 14.78 15.86 -10.77
CA GLU A 340 15.63 16.99 -10.45
C GLU A 340 16.20 16.91 -9.02
N GLU A 341 17.38 17.49 -8.84
CA GLU A 341 18.10 17.43 -7.56
C GLU A 341 17.53 18.33 -6.46
N ASN A 342 16.73 19.32 -6.83
CA ASN A 342 16.07 20.26 -5.92
C ASN A 342 14.75 19.74 -5.33
N GLU A 343 14.29 18.54 -5.75
CA GLU A 343 13.11 17.85 -5.22
C GLU A 343 13.54 16.51 -4.58
N ASP A 344 13.16 16.26 -3.34
CA ASP A 344 13.54 15.03 -2.62
C ASP A 344 12.64 13.85 -2.97
N SER A 345 11.35 14.07 -3.27
CA SER A 345 10.42 13.00 -3.70
C SER A 345 10.52 12.73 -5.20
N ILE A 346 9.96 11.61 -5.61
CA ILE A 346 10.00 11.10 -6.98
C ILE A 346 8.66 11.33 -7.65
N LEU A 347 7.61 10.66 -7.19
CA LEU A 347 6.30 10.63 -7.81
C LEU A 347 5.45 11.80 -7.33
N GLN A 348 5.13 12.69 -8.26
CA GLN A 348 4.24 13.83 -8.03
C GLN A 348 2.77 13.42 -8.24
N MET A 349 1.82 14.34 -8.13
CA MET A 349 0.41 14.17 -8.46
C MET A 349 -0.36 13.17 -7.60
N GLY A 350 0.13 12.87 -6.37
CA GLY A 350 -0.63 12.15 -5.36
C GLY A 350 -1.72 13.04 -4.75
N SER A 351 -2.81 12.44 -4.30
CA SER A 351 -3.92 13.16 -3.65
C SER A 351 -4.36 12.46 -2.37
N GLU A 352 -4.62 13.24 -1.31
CA GLU A 352 -5.05 12.67 -0.02
C GLU A 352 -6.49 12.19 -0.08
N ARG A 353 -7.39 13.06 -0.49
CA ARG A 353 -8.83 12.81 -0.59
C ARG A 353 -9.47 13.78 -1.59
N TYR A 354 -10.69 13.46 -2.03
CA TYR A 354 -11.40 14.27 -3.02
C TYR A 354 -11.67 15.71 -2.56
N ALA A 355 -11.87 15.92 -1.27
CA ALA A 355 -12.18 17.25 -0.73
C ALA A 355 -10.95 18.18 -0.62
N ARG A 356 -9.71 17.64 -0.56
CA ARG A 356 -8.49 18.44 -0.35
C ARG A 356 -7.19 17.63 -0.54
N GLY A 357 -6.05 18.32 -0.57
CA GLY A 357 -4.72 17.70 -0.58
C GLY A 357 -4.38 17.06 -1.90
N HIS A 358 -4.66 17.78 -3.01
CA HIS A 358 -4.48 17.28 -4.36
C HIS A 358 -3.07 17.56 -4.90
N HIS A 359 -2.64 16.70 -5.81
CA HIS A 359 -1.53 16.87 -6.74
C HIS A 359 -0.21 17.25 -6.03
N LYS A 360 0.13 16.53 -4.96
CA LYS A 360 1.38 16.68 -4.23
C LYS A 360 2.15 15.36 -4.16
N PRO A 361 3.47 15.39 -3.94
CA PRO A 361 4.20 14.17 -3.66
C PRO A 361 3.77 13.60 -2.31
N ILE A 362 3.63 12.28 -2.24
CA ILE A 362 3.32 11.56 -1.00
C ILE A 362 4.22 10.33 -0.93
N ILE A 363 4.84 10.10 0.22
CA ILE A 363 5.90 9.10 0.40
C ILE A 363 5.53 7.68 -0.06
N TYR A 364 4.28 7.26 0.13
CA TYR A 364 3.87 5.93 -0.33
C TYR A 364 3.73 5.83 -1.86
N GLY A 365 3.57 6.94 -2.57
CA GLY A 365 3.70 6.97 -4.03
C GLY A 365 5.10 6.55 -4.48
N ASP A 366 6.13 7.14 -3.88
CA ASP A 366 7.53 6.79 -4.14
C ASP A 366 7.82 5.32 -3.78
N TYR A 367 7.27 4.87 -2.65
CA TYR A 367 7.42 3.48 -2.20
C TYR A 367 6.85 2.48 -3.22
N PHE A 368 5.58 2.60 -3.60
CA PHE A 368 4.95 1.65 -4.50
C PHE A 368 5.47 1.74 -5.93
N PHE A 369 5.84 2.93 -6.39
CA PHE A 369 6.51 3.08 -7.69
C PHE A 369 7.85 2.32 -7.70
N THR A 370 8.66 2.49 -6.66
CA THR A 370 9.93 1.78 -6.51
C THR A 370 9.72 0.26 -6.35
N GLU A 371 8.71 -0.17 -5.59
CA GLU A 371 8.37 -1.58 -5.43
C GLU A 371 8.01 -2.22 -6.79
N ALA A 372 7.19 -1.53 -7.60
CA ALA A 372 6.82 -2.02 -8.92
C ALA A 372 8.06 -2.19 -9.84
N ILE A 373 8.96 -1.20 -9.86
CA ILE A 373 10.21 -1.29 -10.64
C ILE A 373 11.11 -2.41 -10.12
N LEU A 374 11.25 -2.59 -8.80
CA LEU A 374 12.01 -3.69 -8.20
C LEU A 374 11.47 -5.06 -8.62
N LYS A 375 10.13 -5.23 -8.63
CA LYS A 375 9.47 -6.46 -9.11
C LYS A 375 9.75 -6.74 -10.58
N LEU A 376 9.72 -5.70 -11.43
CA LEU A 376 10.05 -5.82 -12.87
C LEU A 376 11.53 -6.16 -13.10
N LYS A 377 12.44 -5.74 -12.23
CA LYS A 377 13.84 -6.16 -12.25
C LYS A 377 14.05 -7.62 -11.86
N GLY A 378 13.03 -8.30 -11.38
CA GLY A 378 13.12 -9.71 -10.98
C GLY A 378 13.86 -9.94 -9.66
N VAL A 379 13.94 -8.94 -8.78
CA VAL A 379 14.48 -9.13 -7.44
C VAL A 379 13.49 -9.95 -6.62
N ASP A 380 13.95 -11.10 -6.11
CA ASP A 380 13.12 -12.01 -5.31
C ASP A 380 12.94 -11.49 -3.88
N PHE A 381 12.10 -10.50 -3.76
CA PHE A 381 11.71 -9.91 -2.47
C PHE A 381 10.29 -9.37 -2.53
N LEU A 382 9.38 -10.01 -1.80
CA LEU A 382 8.02 -9.54 -1.58
C LEU A 382 7.96 -8.86 -0.18
N PRO A 383 7.73 -7.54 -0.11
CA PRO A 383 7.74 -6.83 1.17
C PRO A 383 6.48 -7.09 2.03
N TRP A 384 5.44 -7.74 1.46
CA TRP A 384 4.13 -8.01 2.08
C TRP A 384 3.92 -9.43 2.56
#